data_d9af6f32e333367738fc8e16c8a72276
#
_entry.id   d9af6f32e333367738fc8e16c8a72276
#
_cell.length_a   1.000
_cell.length_b   1.000
_cell.length_c   1.000
_cell.angle_alpha   90.00
_cell.angle_beta   90.00
_cell.angle_gamma   90.00
#
_symmetry.space_group_name_H-M   'P 1'
#
loop_
_entity.id
_entity.type
_entity.pdbx_description
1 polymer ?
#
loop_
_entity_poly.entity_id
_entity_poly.type
_entity_poly.pdbx_seq_one_letter_code
_entity_poly.pdbx_strand_id
1 'polypeptide(L)'
;MYKNKTEGGKNNICGQKLKEIRESLPEKTSQRKLADMLQIAGLDVDKNAVQRIESGKRFVTDIELKVIAKVLGVSYQDLLDR
;
A
#
# COMPACT_ATOMS: atom_id res chain seq x y z
N MET A 1 14.12 -20.85 -11.11
CA MET A 1 14.14 -19.38 -11.16
C MET A 1 13.43 -18.79 -9.95
N TYR A 2 14.06 -17.83 -9.32
CA TYR A 2 13.48 -17.16 -8.16
C TYR A 2 12.44 -16.14 -8.60
N LYS A 3 11.25 -16.18 -8.00
CA LYS A 3 10.18 -15.25 -8.34
C LYS A 3 9.73 -14.49 -7.09
N ASN A 4 9.67 -13.17 -7.18
CA ASN A 4 9.24 -12.30 -6.09
C ASN A 4 7.74 -12.05 -6.13
N LYS A 5 6.96 -13.13 -6.31
CA LYS A 5 5.51 -13.02 -6.41
C LYS A 5 4.82 -13.84 -5.33
N THR A 6 3.65 -13.38 -4.90
CA THR A 6 2.81 -14.14 -3.99
C THR A 6 2.23 -15.36 -4.71
N GLU A 7 1.59 -16.26 -3.97
CA GLU A 7 0.95 -17.44 -4.54
C GLU A 7 -0.05 -17.10 -5.65
N GLY A 8 -0.75 -15.98 -5.53
CA GLY A 8 -1.70 -15.54 -6.55
C GLY A 8 -1.08 -14.79 -7.71
N GLY A 9 0.25 -14.79 -7.84
CA GLY A 9 0.94 -14.08 -8.89
C GLY A 9 1.05 -12.58 -8.66
N LYS A 10 0.69 -12.11 -7.47
CA LYS A 10 0.79 -10.69 -7.12
C LYS A 10 2.20 -10.32 -6.73
N ASN A 11 2.56 -9.06 -6.96
CA ASN A 11 3.89 -8.54 -6.71
C ASN A 11 4.07 -7.94 -5.31
N ASN A 12 3.02 -7.96 -4.50
CA ASN A 12 3.09 -7.57 -3.09
C ASN A 12 2.01 -8.29 -2.31
N ILE A 13 2.16 -8.36 -0.99
CA ILE A 13 1.17 -8.98 -0.11
C ILE A 13 0.38 -7.94 0.69
N CYS A 14 0.82 -6.69 0.68
CA CYS A 14 0.20 -5.63 1.49
C CYS A 14 -0.95 -4.92 0.79
N GLY A 15 -1.12 -5.09 -0.51
CA GLY A 15 -2.04 -4.27 -1.30
C GLY A 15 -3.49 -4.40 -0.88
N GLN A 16 -3.96 -5.62 -0.69
CA GLN A 16 -5.34 -5.85 -0.27
C GLN A 16 -5.60 -5.30 1.12
N LYS A 17 -4.63 -5.49 2.03
CA LYS A 17 -4.73 -4.98 3.39
C LYS A 17 -4.71 -3.45 3.40
N LEU A 18 -3.86 -2.86 2.55
CA LEU A 18 -3.81 -1.42 2.37
C LEU A 18 -5.19 -0.88 1.96
N LYS A 19 -5.82 -1.52 0.99
CA LYS A 19 -7.15 -1.14 0.54
C LYS A 19 -8.17 -1.23 1.67
N GLU A 20 -8.16 -2.32 2.43
CA GLU A 20 -9.08 -2.52 3.56
C GLU A 20 -8.89 -1.44 4.61
N ILE A 21 -7.64 -1.13 4.97
CA ILE A 21 -7.33 -0.10 5.96
C ILE A 21 -7.79 1.26 5.46
N ARG A 22 -7.48 1.58 4.19
CA ARG A 22 -7.89 2.85 3.60
C ARG A 22 -9.41 3.03 3.64
N GLU A 23 -10.14 1.97 3.31
CA GLU A 23 -11.60 2.02 3.28
C GLU A 23 -12.22 2.06 4.68
N SER A 24 -11.48 1.63 5.69
CA SER A 24 -11.96 1.62 7.08
C SER A 24 -11.66 2.91 7.84
N LEU A 25 -10.93 3.85 7.26
CA LEU A 25 -10.61 5.11 7.92
C LEU A 25 -11.89 5.90 8.22
N PRO A 26 -11.94 6.63 9.37
CA PRO A 26 -13.13 7.40 9.74
C PRO A 26 -13.57 8.40 8.68
N GLU A 27 -12.61 9.03 8.01
CA GLU A 27 -12.89 9.89 6.88
C GLU A 27 -12.76 9.08 5.60
N LYS A 28 -13.69 9.30 4.68
CA LYS A 28 -13.66 8.61 3.40
C LYS A 28 -12.38 9.00 2.64
N THR A 29 -11.50 8.05 2.50
CA THR A 29 -10.18 8.25 1.87
C THR A 29 -10.14 7.52 0.54
N SER A 30 -10.12 8.28 -0.55
CA SER A 30 -9.97 7.72 -1.90
C SER A 30 -8.51 7.32 -2.15
N GLN A 31 -8.28 6.59 -3.22
CA GLN A 31 -6.92 6.28 -3.66
C GLN A 31 -6.13 7.55 -3.95
N ARG A 32 -6.77 8.54 -4.53
CA ARG A 32 -6.14 9.83 -4.82
C ARG A 32 -5.75 10.55 -3.54
N LYS A 33 -6.65 10.57 -2.54
CA LYS A 33 -6.35 11.20 -1.27
C LYS A 33 -5.19 10.51 -0.57
N LEU A 34 -5.16 9.19 -0.59
CA LEU A 34 -4.04 8.44 -0.03
C LEU A 34 -2.74 8.78 -0.76
N ALA A 35 -2.77 8.88 -2.09
CA ALA A 35 -1.59 9.27 -2.86
C ALA A 35 -1.09 10.65 -2.43
N ASP A 36 -1.99 11.61 -2.24
CA ASP A 36 -1.62 12.94 -1.76
C ASP A 36 -0.96 12.88 -0.39
N MET A 37 -1.50 12.09 0.52
CA MET A 37 -0.93 11.90 1.86
C MET A 37 0.48 11.31 1.79
N LEU A 38 0.67 10.33 0.92
CA LEU A 38 1.97 9.69 0.74
C LEU A 38 2.99 10.66 0.13
N GLN A 39 2.56 11.50 -0.82
CA GLN A 39 3.44 12.51 -1.41
C GLN A 39 3.89 13.53 -0.36
N ILE A 40 2.99 13.96 0.50
CA ILE A 40 3.31 14.88 1.60
C ILE A 40 4.34 14.24 2.53
N ALA A 41 4.26 12.93 2.72
CA ALA A 41 5.21 12.19 3.55
C ALA A 41 6.54 11.90 2.85
N GLY A 42 6.68 12.34 1.60
CA GLY A 42 7.94 12.21 0.86
C GLY A 42 8.01 11.03 -0.10
N LEU A 43 6.90 10.31 -0.29
CA LEU A 43 6.87 9.17 -1.21
C LEU A 43 6.27 9.60 -2.54
N ASP A 44 7.04 9.42 -3.62
CA ASP A 44 6.63 9.85 -4.95
C ASP A 44 5.72 8.81 -5.61
N VAL A 45 4.44 8.84 -5.23
CA VAL A 45 3.43 7.95 -5.80
C VAL A 45 2.19 8.75 -6.16
N ASP A 46 1.58 8.41 -7.29
CA ASP A 46 0.31 9.02 -7.70
C ASP A 46 -0.85 8.04 -7.47
N LYS A 47 -2.05 8.46 -7.85
CA LYS A 47 -3.25 7.63 -7.74
C LYS A 47 -3.08 6.29 -8.46
N ASN A 48 -2.45 6.30 -9.63
CA ASN A 48 -2.26 5.07 -10.41
C ASN A 48 -1.31 4.12 -9.70
N ALA A 49 -0.27 4.65 -9.05
CA ALA A 49 0.64 3.83 -8.26
C ALA A 49 -0.09 3.19 -7.08
N VAL A 50 -0.93 3.94 -6.37
CA VAL A 50 -1.74 3.41 -5.27
C VAL A 50 -2.66 2.30 -5.78
N GLN A 51 -3.33 2.53 -6.91
CA GLN A 51 -4.21 1.53 -7.50
C GLN A 51 -3.46 0.23 -7.82
N ARG A 52 -2.26 0.35 -8.37
CA ARG A 52 -1.43 -0.82 -8.70
C ARG A 52 -0.96 -1.55 -7.46
N ILE A 53 -0.64 -0.83 -6.39
CA ILE A 53 -0.29 -1.45 -5.12
C ILE A 53 -1.48 -2.25 -4.59
N GLU A 54 -2.66 -1.63 -4.55
CA GLU A 54 -3.87 -2.27 -4.01
C GLU A 54 -4.30 -3.49 -4.82
N SER A 55 -4.07 -3.47 -6.11
CA SER A 55 -4.40 -4.62 -6.98
C SER A 55 -3.30 -5.68 -7.01
N GLY A 56 -2.16 -5.41 -6.37
CA GLY A 56 -1.04 -6.35 -6.33
C GLY A 56 -0.15 -6.34 -7.55
N LYS A 57 -0.32 -5.38 -8.45
CA LYS A 57 0.46 -5.32 -9.69
C LYS A 57 1.82 -4.67 -9.53
N ARG A 58 2.01 -3.86 -8.48
CA ARG A 58 3.25 -3.11 -8.26
C ARG A 58 4.02 -3.69 -7.09
N PHE A 59 5.33 -3.81 -7.24
CA PHE A 59 6.20 -4.14 -6.11
C PHE A 59 6.20 -3.00 -5.11
N VAL A 60 6.31 -3.34 -3.84
CA VAL A 60 6.40 -2.37 -2.75
C VAL A 60 7.71 -2.62 -2.03
N THR A 61 8.56 -1.59 -1.97
CA THR A 61 9.84 -1.69 -1.28
C THR A 61 9.63 -1.53 0.23
N ASP A 62 10.64 -1.91 1.00
CA ASP A 62 10.61 -1.74 2.47
C ASP A 62 10.51 -0.26 2.86
N ILE A 63 11.16 0.61 2.10
CA ILE A 63 11.09 2.06 2.33
C ILE A 63 9.67 2.56 2.11
N GLU A 64 9.04 2.13 1.02
CA GLU A 64 7.67 2.50 0.72
C GLU A 64 6.71 1.97 1.79
N LEU A 65 6.91 0.73 2.21
CA LEU A 65 6.08 0.12 3.25
C LEU A 65 6.15 0.90 4.55
N LYS A 66 7.36 1.36 4.91
CA LYS A 66 7.58 2.17 6.11
C LYS A 66 6.76 3.45 6.07
N VAL A 67 6.79 4.15 4.94
CA VAL A 67 6.04 5.40 4.78
C VAL A 67 4.54 5.14 4.82
N ILE A 68 4.08 4.10 4.15
CA ILE A 68 2.66 3.73 4.12
C ILE A 68 2.16 3.43 5.53
N ALA A 69 2.91 2.64 6.29
CA ALA A 69 2.54 2.29 7.66
C ALA A 69 2.44 3.54 8.55
N LYS A 70 3.40 4.44 8.40
CA LYS A 70 3.45 5.68 9.17
C LYS A 70 2.26 6.59 8.84
N VAL A 71 1.95 6.75 7.55
CA VAL A 71 0.85 7.62 7.10
C VAL A 71 -0.49 7.07 7.58
N LEU A 72 -0.68 5.76 7.53
CA LEU A 72 -1.92 5.13 7.96
C LEU A 72 -2.01 4.92 9.47
N GLY A 73 -0.91 5.10 10.19
CA GLY A 73 -0.88 4.90 11.64
C GLY A 73 -1.03 3.43 12.03
N VAL A 74 -0.52 2.52 11.23
CA VAL A 74 -0.60 1.08 11.47
C VAL A 74 0.80 0.48 11.54
N SER A 75 0.89 -0.75 12.06
CA SER A 75 2.16 -1.46 12.12
C SER A 75 2.43 -2.17 10.79
N TYR A 76 3.68 -2.59 10.60
CA TYR A 76 4.03 -3.43 9.45
C TYR A 76 3.25 -4.73 9.47
N GLN A 77 3.02 -5.26 10.66
CA GLN A 77 2.26 -6.50 10.82
C GLN A 77 0.83 -6.33 10.30
N ASP A 78 0.21 -5.18 10.56
CA ASP A 78 -1.14 -4.89 10.07
C ASP A 78 -1.21 -4.93 8.55
N LEU A 79 -0.13 -4.57 7.87
CA LEU A 79 -0.08 -4.56 6.41
C LEU A 79 0.34 -5.91 5.82
N LEU A 80 1.17 -6.66 6.52
CA LEU A 80 1.80 -7.88 5.99
C LEU A 80 1.14 -9.16 6.49
N ASP A 81 0.49 -9.11 7.63
CA ASP A 81 -0.11 -10.27 8.24
C ASP A 81 -1.53 -10.47 7.72
N ARG A 82 -1.85 -11.71 7.40
CA ARG A 82 -3.18 -12.06 6.91
C ARG A 82 -3.94 -12.85 7.96
#